data_efa610ced0a59fd786fc72d27c490571
#
_entry.id   efa610ced0a59fd786fc72d27c490571
#
_cell.length_a   1.000
_cell.length_b   1.000
_cell.length_c   1.000
_cell.angle_alpha   90.00
_cell.angle_beta   90.00
_cell.angle_gamma   90.00
#
_symmetry.space_group_name_H-M   'P 1'
#
loop_
_entity.id
_entity.type
_entity.pdbx_description
1 polymer ?
#
loop_
_entity_poly.entity_id
_entity_poly.type
_entity_poly.pdbx_seq_one_letter_code
_entity_poly.pdbx_strand_id
1 'polypeptide(L)'
;MKMLTMDSKKIVIKTEEEIELIRESALLVSKTLGLIAKEIKPGSNSLKLDKIAEEFIRDNGGKPGFLGMYGFPNTLCVSPNQEVVHGIPNEIPFENGDIISIDCGRLSFMTSHGCTPSLPPDSFNLYTNLS
;
A
#
# COMPACT_ATOMS: atom_id res chain seq x y z
N MET A 1 -24.31 33.64 15.25
CA MET A 1 -23.02 32.95 15.16
C MET A 1 -23.22 31.49 15.51
N LYS A 2 -23.31 30.62 14.54
CA LYS A 2 -23.39 29.18 14.81
C LYS A 2 -22.01 28.72 15.21
N MET A 3 -21.83 28.30 16.47
CA MET A 3 -20.70 27.52 16.89
C MET A 3 -20.68 26.23 16.07
N LEU A 4 -19.62 26.04 15.31
CA LEU A 4 -19.30 24.72 14.73
C LEU A 4 -19.03 23.83 15.92
N THR A 5 -20.01 23.02 16.31
CA THR A 5 -19.77 21.88 17.19
C THR A 5 -18.79 20.99 16.42
N MET A 6 -17.58 20.89 16.91
CA MET A 6 -16.65 19.84 16.47
C MET A 6 -17.36 18.51 16.78
N ASP A 7 -17.80 17.87 15.72
CA ASP A 7 -18.31 16.51 15.79
C ASP A 7 -17.19 15.68 16.42
N SER A 8 -17.40 15.26 17.66
CA SER A 8 -16.44 14.45 18.37
C SER A 8 -16.27 13.17 17.56
N LYS A 9 -15.13 13.04 16.85
CA LYS A 9 -14.80 11.84 16.08
C LYS A 9 -14.94 10.66 17.02
N LYS A 10 -16.01 9.89 16.85
CA LYS A 10 -16.32 8.73 17.66
C LYS A 10 -15.15 7.75 17.54
N ILE A 11 -14.49 7.45 18.65
CA ILE A 11 -13.44 6.42 18.68
C ILE A 11 -14.12 5.08 18.37
N VAL A 12 -13.70 4.44 17.29
CA VAL A 12 -14.20 3.12 16.87
C VAL A 12 -13.28 2.06 17.44
N ILE A 13 -13.80 1.27 18.37
CA ILE A 13 -13.10 0.11 18.91
C ILE A 13 -13.37 -1.07 17.99
N LYS A 14 -12.32 -1.76 17.55
CA LYS A 14 -12.40 -2.91 16.65
C LYS A 14 -12.83 -4.17 17.42
N THR A 15 -13.62 -5.02 16.75
CA THR A 15 -13.94 -6.36 17.27
C THR A 15 -12.77 -7.32 17.04
N GLU A 16 -12.80 -8.50 17.68
CA GLU A 16 -11.78 -9.53 17.48
C GLU A 16 -11.74 -10.00 16.02
N GLU A 17 -12.88 -10.14 15.36
CA GLU A 17 -12.99 -10.50 13.95
C GLU A 17 -12.35 -9.42 13.04
N GLU A 18 -12.61 -8.14 13.34
CA GLU A 18 -12.02 -7.02 12.61
C GLU A 18 -10.50 -6.98 12.80
N ILE A 19 -10.01 -7.26 14.00
CA ILE A 19 -8.57 -7.34 14.31
C ILE A 19 -7.92 -8.47 13.52
N GLU A 20 -8.56 -9.63 13.40
CA GLU A 20 -8.01 -10.74 12.62
C GLU A 20 -7.95 -10.42 11.11
N LEU A 21 -8.96 -9.76 10.56
CA LEU A 21 -8.94 -9.29 9.17
C LEU A 21 -7.81 -8.28 8.92
N ILE A 22 -7.56 -7.38 9.85
CA ILE A 22 -6.43 -6.44 9.79
C ILE A 22 -5.12 -7.21 9.83
N ARG A 23 -4.99 -8.22 10.69
CA ARG A 23 -3.80 -9.08 10.78
C ARG A 23 -3.52 -9.81 9.47
N GLU A 24 -4.53 -10.42 8.85
CA GLU A 24 -4.39 -11.08 7.55
C GLU A 24 -3.95 -10.09 6.45
N SER A 25 -4.54 -8.89 6.45
CA SER A 25 -4.15 -7.84 5.51
C SER A 25 -2.71 -7.41 5.71
N ALA A 26 -2.29 -7.18 6.95
CA ALA A 26 -0.93 -6.79 7.30
C ALA A 26 0.09 -7.87 6.88
N LEU A 27 -0.23 -9.14 7.08
CA LEU A 27 0.63 -10.26 6.67
C LEU A 27 0.79 -10.32 5.14
N LEU A 28 -0.28 -10.09 4.38
CA LEU A 28 -0.18 -10.08 2.92
C LEU A 28 0.64 -8.90 2.42
N VAL A 29 0.45 -7.71 2.98
CA VAL A 29 1.26 -6.53 2.64
C VAL A 29 2.74 -6.78 2.96
N SER A 30 3.04 -7.34 4.13
CA SER A 30 4.41 -7.70 4.52
C SER A 30 5.05 -8.70 3.56
N LYS A 31 4.31 -9.74 3.13
CA LYS A 31 4.79 -10.71 2.13
C LYS A 31 5.01 -10.06 0.76
N THR A 32 4.12 -9.15 0.36
CA THR A 32 4.24 -8.40 -0.90
C THR A 32 5.52 -7.55 -0.88
N LEU A 33 5.76 -6.79 0.18
CA LEU A 33 6.99 -6.00 0.33
C LEU A 33 8.25 -6.87 0.35
N GLY A 34 8.20 -8.04 1.02
CA GLY A 34 9.30 -9.00 1.01
C GLY A 34 9.60 -9.57 -0.38
N LEU A 35 8.56 -9.80 -1.21
CA LEU A 35 8.72 -10.21 -2.61
C LEU A 35 9.34 -9.08 -3.44
N ILE A 36 8.82 -7.86 -3.31
CA ILE A 36 9.33 -6.68 -4.01
C ILE A 36 10.80 -6.41 -3.66
N ALA A 37 11.18 -6.52 -2.38
CA ALA A 37 12.55 -6.33 -1.93
C ALA A 37 13.56 -7.25 -2.65
N LYS A 38 13.16 -8.45 -3.04
CA LYS A 38 14.01 -9.39 -3.79
C LYS A 38 14.14 -9.02 -5.28
N GLU A 39 13.17 -8.28 -5.81
CA GLU A 39 13.13 -7.89 -7.21
C GLU A 39 13.78 -6.52 -7.48
N ILE A 40 14.04 -5.74 -6.42
CA ILE A 40 14.71 -4.44 -6.53
C ILE A 40 16.19 -4.66 -6.80
N LYS A 41 16.63 -4.18 -7.95
CA LYS A 41 18.05 -4.22 -8.35
C LYS A 41 18.32 -3.15 -9.40
N PRO A 42 19.57 -2.71 -9.59
CA PRO A 42 19.94 -1.81 -10.67
C PRO A 42 19.46 -2.34 -12.02
N GLY A 43 18.86 -1.48 -12.83
CA GLY A 43 18.27 -1.83 -14.12
C GLY A 43 16.81 -2.28 -14.08
N SER A 44 16.24 -2.62 -12.91
CA SER A 44 14.80 -2.79 -12.77
C SER A 44 14.10 -1.42 -12.67
N ASN A 45 12.79 -1.37 -12.80
CA ASN A 45 12.03 -0.13 -12.69
C ASN A 45 10.79 -0.31 -11.82
N SER A 46 10.22 0.80 -11.36
CA SER A 46 9.08 0.77 -10.47
C SER A 46 7.80 0.22 -11.10
N LEU A 47 7.60 0.38 -12.40
CA LEU A 47 6.43 -0.16 -13.09
C LEU A 47 6.41 -1.69 -13.10
N LYS A 48 7.59 -2.33 -13.24
CA LYS A 48 7.72 -3.78 -13.12
C LYS A 48 7.41 -4.26 -11.70
N LEU A 49 7.91 -3.56 -10.69
CA LEU A 49 7.61 -3.88 -9.28
C LEU A 49 6.12 -3.75 -8.97
N ASP A 50 5.48 -2.71 -9.48
CA ASP A 50 4.05 -2.47 -9.34
C ASP A 50 3.22 -3.63 -9.88
N LYS A 51 3.55 -4.11 -11.07
CA LYS A 51 2.87 -5.25 -11.69
C LYS A 51 3.03 -6.53 -10.86
N ILE A 52 4.24 -6.82 -10.39
CA ILE A 52 4.51 -7.98 -9.52
C ILE A 52 3.69 -7.91 -8.23
N ALA A 53 3.64 -6.72 -7.62
CA ALA A 53 2.86 -6.50 -6.40
C ALA A 53 1.36 -6.71 -6.63
N GLU A 54 0.82 -6.16 -7.71
CA GLU A 54 -0.60 -6.30 -8.06
C GLU A 54 -0.97 -7.77 -8.28
N GLU A 55 -0.20 -8.49 -9.08
CA GLU A 55 -0.42 -9.92 -9.36
C GLU A 55 -0.37 -10.73 -8.06
N PHE A 56 0.64 -10.52 -7.22
CA PHE A 56 0.78 -11.23 -5.95
C PHE A 56 -0.38 -10.97 -4.98
N ILE A 57 -0.81 -9.72 -4.84
CA ILE A 57 -1.96 -9.36 -3.99
C ILE A 57 -3.23 -10.04 -4.47
N ARG A 58 -3.50 -10.01 -5.79
CA ARG A 58 -4.68 -10.62 -6.38
C ARG A 58 -4.67 -12.14 -6.28
N ASP A 59 -3.55 -12.78 -6.53
CA ASP A 59 -3.37 -14.24 -6.43
C ASP A 59 -3.57 -14.76 -5.00
N ASN A 60 -3.33 -13.91 -4.01
CA ASN A 60 -3.57 -14.22 -2.59
C ASN A 60 -4.93 -13.70 -2.07
N GLY A 61 -5.89 -13.45 -2.97
CA GLY A 61 -7.26 -13.09 -2.61
C GLY A 61 -7.44 -11.65 -2.09
N GLY A 62 -6.43 -10.79 -2.23
CA GLY A 62 -6.50 -9.40 -1.86
C GLY A 62 -6.93 -8.48 -3.01
N LYS A 63 -7.19 -7.23 -2.65
CA LYS A 63 -7.37 -6.13 -3.61
C LYS A 63 -6.37 -5.03 -3.31
N PRO A 64 -5.63 -4.53 -4.33
CA PRO A 64 -4.73 -3.40 -4.13
C PRO A 64 -5.43 -2.21 -3.50
N GLY A 65 -4.86 -1.66 -2.42
CA GLY A 65 -5.50 -0.61 -1.64
C GLY A 65 -5.44 0.77 -2.30
N PHE A 66 -4.34 1.09 -2.98
CA PHE A 66 -4.12 2.41 -3.57
C PHE A 66 -4.70 2.55 -4.96
N LEU A 67 -4.86 1.45 -5.69
CA LEU A 67 -5.35 1.46 -7.06
C LEU A 67 -6.76 2.04 -7.14
N GLY A 68 -6.88 3.18 -7.80
CA GLY A 68 -8.13 3.93 -7.93
C GLY A 68 -8.48 4.85 -6.75
N MET A 69 -7.73 4.79 -5.64
CA MET A 69 -7.94 5.69 -4.50
C MET A 69 -7.56 7.12 -4.90
N TYR A 70 -8.52 8.03 -4.81
CA TYR A 70 -8.35 9.43 -5.26
C TYR A 70 -7.76 9.55 -6.68
N GLY A 71 -8.07 8.59 -7.56
CA GLY A 71 -7.55 8.54 -8.93
C GLY A 71 -6.11 8.05 -9.06
N PHE A 72 -5.49 7.49 -8.00
CA PHE A 72 -4.14 6.93 -8.08
C PHE A 72 -4.09 5.73 -9.05
N PRO A 73 -3.17 5.72 -10.05
CA PRO A 73 -3.28 4.78 -11.18
C PRO A 73 -2.64 3.41 -10.93
N ASN A 74 -1.91 3.22 -9.83
CA ASN A 74 -1.07 2.07 -9.59
C ASN A 74 -1.33 1.40 -8.23
N THR A 75 -0.72 0.24 -8.03
CA THR A 75 -0.80 -0.56 -6.80
C THR A 75 0.18 -0.08 -5.74
N LEU A 76 1.39 0.32 -6.14
CA LEU A 76 2.44 0.82 -5.28
C LEU A 76 2.62 2.33 -5.42
N CYS A 77 3.02 2.98 -4.33
CA CYS A 77 3.73 4.26 -4.40
C CYS A 77 5.23 3.96 -4.34
N VAL A 78 5.99 4.40 -5.33
CA VAL A 78 7.43 4.19 -5.40
C VAL A 78 8.12 5.53 -5.59
N SER A 79 8.86 5.96 -4.57
CA SER A 79 9.43 7.30 -4.49
C SER A 79 10.96 7.20 -4.38
N PRO A 80 11.70 7.26 -5.50
CA PRO A 80 13.16 7.23 -5.49
C PRO A 80 13.76 8.56 -5.06
N ASN A 81 14.86 8.49 -4.30
CA ASN A 81 15.76 9.61 -3.97
C ASN A 81 15.01 10.80 -3.35
N GLN A 82 14.96 11.95 -4.04
CA GLN A 82 14.34 13.19 -3.55
C GLN A 82 12.81 13.19 -3.57
N GLU A 83 12.17 12.22 -4.19
CA GLU A 83 10.72 12.06 -4.08
C GLU A 83 10.33 11.65 -2.66
N VAL A 84 9.47 12.45 -2.03
CA VAL A 84 9.14 12.24 -0.61
C VAL A 84 8.12 11.12 -0.44
N VAL A 85 6.98 11.22 -1.13
CA VAL A 85 5.86 10.26 -1.07
C VAL A 85 5.08 10.25 -2.38
N HIS A 86 4.21 9.24 -2.56
CA HIS A 86 3.24 9.13 -3.62
C HIS A 86 3.83 9.10 -5.04
N GLY A 87 5.07 8.66 -5.18
CA GLY A 87 5.68 8.47 -6.50
C GLY A 87 4.88 7.48 -7.34
N ILE A 88 4.60 7.87 -8.59
CA ILE A 88 3.87 7.02 -9.55
C ILE A 88 4.87 6.10 -10.24
N PRO A 89 4.66 4.78 -10.23
CA PRO A 89 5.50 3.82 -10.94
C PRO A 89 5.69 4.19 -12.42
N ASN A 90 6.92 4.05 -12.89
CA ASN A 90 7.34 4.40 -14.24
C ASN A 90 8.42 3.45 -14.76
N GLU A 91 8.89 3.67 -15.99
CA GLU A 91 9.87 2.83 -16.67
C GLU A 91 11.33 3.25 -16.45
N ILE A 92 11.59 4.29 -15.66
CA ILE A 92 12.96 4.76 -15.39
C ILE A 92 13.71 3.68 -14.60
N PRO A 93 14.85 3.18 -15.11
CA PRO A 93 15.62 2.16 -14.41
C PRO A 93 16.22 2.70 -13.12
N PHE A 94 16.23 1.88 -12.08
CA PHE A 94 16.98 2.18 -10.86
C PHE A 94 18.48 2.09 -11.12
N GLU A 95 19.22 2.96 -10.47
CA GLU A 95 20.67 3.01 -10.54
C GLU A 95 21.29 2.54 -9.23
N ASN A 96 22.55 2.13 -9.31
CA ASN A 96 23.32 1.80 -8.12
C ASN A 96 23.48 3.03 -7.22
N GLY A 97 23.16 2.91 -5.93
CA GLY A 97 23.18 4.01 -5.00
C GLY A 97 21.81 4.69 -4.77
N ASP A 98 20.78 4.33 -5.55
CA ASP A 98 19.43 4.87 -5.33
C ASP A 98 18.88 4.45 -3.97
N ILE A 99 18.17 5.39 -3.32
CA ILE A 99 17.35 5.14 -2.15
C ILE A 99 15.90 5.10 -2.61
N ILE A 100 15.24 3.98 -2.39
CA ILE A 100 13.88 3.75 -2.87
C ILE A 100 12.93 3.57 -1.70
N SER A 101 11.92 4.43 -1.62
CA SER A 101 10.80 4.32 -0.69
C SER A 101 9.62 3.67 -1.38
N ILE A 102 9.10 2.59 -0.80
CA ILE A 102 7.97 1.85 -1.36
C ILE A 102 6.86 1.77 -0.32
N ASP A 103 5.68 2.15 -0.74
CA ASP A 103 4.46 2.07 0.05
C ASP A 103 3.45 1.15 -0.62
N CYS A 104 2.90 0.22 0.14
CA CYS A 104 1.97 -0.79 -0.33
C CYS A 104 0.78 -0.88 0.61
N GLY A 105 -0.41 -0.95 0.06
CA GLY A 105 -1.65 -1.13 0.81
C GLY A 105 -2.54 -2.21 0.21
N ARG A 106 -3.36 -2.82 1.07
CA ARG A 106 -4.36 -3.81 0.69
C ARG A 106 -5.71 -3.45 1.29
N LEU A 107 -6.78 -3.66 0.51
CA LEU A 107 -8.14 -3.71 1.04
C LEU A 107 -8.47 -5.16 1.39
N SER A 108 -8.93 -5.38 2.62
CA SER A 108 -9.52 -6.65 3.03
C SER A 108 -10.89 -6.81 2.38
N PHE A 109 -11.19 -7.97 1.80
CA PHE A 109 -12.55 -8.32 1.41
C PHE A 109 -13.36 -8.54 2.69
N MET A 110 -14.18 -7.59 3.05
CA MET A 110 -15.23 -7.86 4.01
C MET A 110 -16.35 -8.64 3.33
N THR A 111 -16.71 -9.75 3.97
CA THR A 111 -17.89 -10.54 3.65
C THR A 111 -19.12 -9.67 3.42
N SER A 112 -20.11 -10.19 2.72
CA SER A 112 -21.38 -9.69 2.18
C SER A 112 -22.19 -8.60 2.95
N HIS A 113 -21.65 -7.98 3.96
CA HIS A 113 -22.29 -6.93 4.77
C HIS A 113 -21.58 -5.57 4.67
N GLY A 114 -21.23 -5.19 3.46
CA GLY A 114 -20.82 -3.81 3.16
C GLY A 114 -19.47 -3.42 3.75
N CYS A 115 -18.55 -3.14 2.86
CA CYS A 115 -17.35 -2.39 3.19
C CYS A 115 -17.77 -1.12 3.93
N THR A 116 -17.58 -1.07 5.24
CA THR A 116 -17.71 0.21 5.94
C THR A 116 -16.55 1.10 5.50
N PRO A 117 -16.81 2.32 5.00
CA PRO A 117 -15.78 3.22 4.49
C PRO A 117 -14.74 3.68 5.53
N SER A 118 -14.78 3.13 6.73
CA SER A 118 -14.05 3.61 7.90
C SER A 118 -12.76 2.88 8.22
N LEU A 119 -12.41 1.82 7.46
CA LEU A 119 -11.11 1.17 7.62
C LEU A 119 -10.15 1.77 6.61
N PRO A 120 -9.12 2.53 7.03
CA PRO A 120 -8.05 2.90 6.11
C PRO A 120 -7.39 1.63 5.59
N PRO A 121 -6.91 1.61 4.35
CA PRO A 121 -6.13 0.50 3.86
C PRO A 121 -4.92 0.31 4.77
N ASP A 122 -4.67 -0.93 5.20
CA ASP A 122 -3.45 -1.25 5.92
C ASP A 122 -2.29 -1.03 4.97
N SER A 123 -1.43 -0.08 5.29
CA SER A 123 -0.27 0.26 4.48
C SER A 123 1.01 0.14 5.29
N PHE A 124 2.06 -0.31 4.62
CA PHE A 124 3.40 -0.40 5.19
C PHE A 124 4.42 0.17 4.20
N ASN A 125 5.48 0.72 4.74
CA ASN A 125 6.57 1.29 3.97
C ASN A 125 7.80 0.39 4.01
N LEU A 126 8.44 0.23 2.87
CA LEU A 126 9.76 -0.37 2.74
C LEU A 126 10.75 0.69 2.25
N TYR A 127 11.85 0.84 2.97
CA TYR A 127 12.98 1.66 2.55
C TYR A 127 14.14 0.74 2.19
N THR A 128 14.72 0.92 1.04
CA THR A 128 15.89 0.16 0.60
C THR A 128 16.90 1.07 -0.08
N ASN A 129 18.17 0.75 0.09
CA ASN A 129 19.28 1.39 -0.60
C ASN A 129 19.94 0.36 -1.53
N LEU A 130 20.10 0.73 -2.79
CA LEU A 130 20.81 -0.06 -3.78
C LEU A 130 22.31 0.31 -3.72
N SER A 131 23.06 -0.42 -2.94
CA SER A 131 24.53 -0.29 -2.85
C SER A 131 25.24 -1.42 -3.58
#